data_8118b38b08be7337a3635c0181dfd92c
#
_entry.id   8118b38b08be7337a3635c0181dfd92c
#
_cell.length_a   1.000
_cell.length_b   1.000
_cell.length_c   1.000
_cell.angle_alpha   90.00
_cell.angle_beta   90.00
_cell.angle_gamma   90.00
#
_symmetry.space_group_name_H-M   'P 1'
#
loop_
_entity.id
_entity.type
_entity.pdbx_description
1 polymer ?
#
loop_
_entity_poly.entity_id
_entity_poly.type
_entity_poly.pdbx_seq_one_letter_code
_entity_poly.pdbx_strand_id
1 'polypeptide(L)'
;MQRRHFLGVLGGVALWPYAARSQEPAMPVIGFLSPGAESVDYAEDFLAGLRELGYVEGRNVRIEYRWARGRLDQLPQLAAELARLDVKVLVTSVTEASLQAKKATARIPIVMAAVGDPVGAGLVASLARPGGNVTGTSSVSIDIVGKQIELLPVVVPGITRAAALWNPANSTYQAQQLRQAEKAARMAGLELQLIEVRSGDEIATAFNRIRSGTQALAVLGDAALVLHATTIAELALKKRLVTVGLN
;
A
#
# COMPACT_ATOMS: atom_id res chain seq x y z
N MET A 1 -14.30 83.01 -5.70
CA MET A 1 -13.99 81.86 -6.52
C MET A 1 -14.26 80.59 -5.73
N GLN A 2 -15.31 80.14 -5.84
CA GLN A 2 -16.13 78.98 -6.12
C GLN A 2 -15.62 77.70 -5.47
N ARG A 3 -16.11 77.51 -4.20
CA ARG A 3 -16.01 76.20 -3.44
C ARG A 3 -17.06 75.19 -3.85
N ARG A 4 -17.75 75.36 -4.98
CA ARG A 4 -18.92 74.53 -5.37
C ARG A 4 -18.66 73.42 -6.34
N HIS A 5 -17.45 73.25 -6.89
CA HIS A 5 -17.12 72.18 -7.85
C HIS A 5 -16.32 71.04 -7.28
N PHE A 6 -15.97 71.06 -6.00
CA PHE A 6 -15.16 69.94 -5.41
C PHE A 6 -16.01 68.83 -4.78
N LEU A 7 -17.30 69.04 -4.61
CA LEU A 7 -18.19 68.04 -3.99
C LEU A 7 -18.92 67.15 -5.02
N GLY A 8 -18.73 67.39 -6.31
CA GLY A 8 -19.37 66.57 -7.39
C GLY A 8 -18.62 65.33 -7.83
N VAL A 9 -17.34 65.16 -7.45
CA VAL A 9 -16.51 64.03 -7.94
C VAL A 9 -16.38 62.88 -6.92
N LEU A 10 -16.80 63.09 -5.67
CA LEU A 10 -16.71 62.06 -4.62
C LEU A 10 -17.94 61.13 -4.55
N GLY A 11 -18.99 61.36 -5.31
CA GLY A 11 -20.22 60.55 -5.32
C GLY A 11 -20.27 59.38 -6.28
N GLY A 12 -19.28 59.24 -7.17
CA GLY A 12 -19.29 58.26 -8.29
C GLY A 12 -18.55 56.94 -8.05
N VAL A 13 -17.84 56.80 -6.94
CA VAL A 13 -16.96 55.62 -6.73
C VAL A 13 -17.55 54.58 -5.74
N ALA A 14 -18.72 54.86 -5.15
CA ALA A 14 -19.28 54.07 -4.05
C ALA A 14 -20.27 52.94 -4.48
N LEU A 15 -20.41 52.65 -5.78
CA LEU A 15 -21.35 51.64 -6.27
C LEU A 15 -20.71 50.66 -7.29
N TRP A 16 -19.42 50.33 -7.14
CA TRP A 16 -18.96 49.11 -7.77
C TRP A 16 -19.38 47.95 -6.85
N PRO A 17 -20.34 47.12 -7.27
CA PRO A 17 -20.57 45.89 -6.54
C PRO A 17 -19.26 45.12 -6.58
N TYR A 18 -18.61 45.01 -5.43
CA TYR A 18 -17.67 43.91 -5.19
C TYR A 18 -18.49 42.64 -5.31
N ALA A 19 -18.71 42.19 -6.56
CA ALA A 19 -18.97 40.80 -6.86
C ALA A 19 -17.67 40.06 -6.51
N ALA A 20 -17.39 39.95 -5.21
CA ALA A 20 -16.56 38.89 -4.71
C ALA A 20 -17.26 37.61 -5.20
N ARG A 21 -16.90 37.17 -6.43
CA ARG A 21 -17.14 35.79 -6.81
C ARG A 21 -16.40 34.98 -5.77
N SER A 22 -17.13 34.53 -4.76
CA SER A 22 -16.76 33.36 -3.99
C SER A 22 -16.57 32.27 -5.04
N GLN A 23 -15.35 32.09 -5.54
CA GLN A 23 -14.98 30.87 -6.20
C GLN A 23 -15.21 29.83 -5.11
N GLU A 24 -16.27 29.03 -5.25
CA GLU A 24 -16.38 27.83 -4.45
C GLU A 24 -15.01 27.15 -4.56
N PRO A 25 -14.33 26.90 -3.42
CA PRO A 25 -13.02 26.29 -3.46
C PRO A 25 -13.17 24.99 -4.24
N ALA A 26 -12.41 24.87 -5.32
CA ALA A 26 -12.45 23.70 -6.18
C ALA A 26 -12.30 22.46 -5.28
N MET A 27 -13.21 21.51 -5.43
CA MET A 27 -13.25 20.28 -4.63
C MET A 27 -11.86 19.64 -4.61
N PRO A 28 -11.22 19.44 -3.44
CA PRO A 28 -9.90 18.85 -3.37
C PRO A 28 -9.91 17.44 -3.96
N VAL A 29 -8.87 17.10 -4.68
CA VAL A 29 -8.69 15.78 -5.30
C VAL A 29 -7.62 15.02 -4.55
N ILE A 30 -7.93 13.80 -4.12
CA ILE A 30 -7.00 12.85 -3.52
C ILE A 30 -6.70 11.77 -4.56
N GLY A 31 -5.44 11.43 -4.78
CA GLY A 31 -5.06 10.25 -5.53
C GLY A 31 -4.91 9.06 -4.59
N PHE A 32 -5.49 7.92 -4.92
CA PHE A 32 -5.33 6.68 -4.18
C PHE A 32 -4.68 5.63 -5.08
N LEU A 33 -3.50 5.14 -4.68
CA LEU A 33 -2.72 4.15 -5.41
C LEU A 33 -2.54 2.87 -4.61
N SER A 34 -2.97 1.74 -5.16
CA SER A 34 -2.83 0.44 -4.53
C SER A 34 -2.36 -0.64 -5.49
N PRO A 35 -1.50 -1.58 -5.04
CA PRO A 35 -1.19 -2.78 -5.79
C PRO A 35 -2.31 -3.83 -5.74
N GLY A 36 -3.26 -3.73 -4.80
CA GLY A 36 -4.42 -4.60 -4.64
C GLY A 36 -5.53 -4.37 -5.66
N ALA A 37 -6.73 -4.85 -5.32
CA ALA A 37 -7.97 -4.63 -6.06
C ALA A 37 -9.01 -3.98 -5.14
N GLU A 38 -10.03 -3.40 -5.73
CA GLU A 38 -11.10 -2.68 -5.01
C GLU A 38 -11.78 -3.52 -3.92
N SER A 39 -11.84 -4.82 -4.10
CA SER A 39 -12.55 -5.76 -3.21
C SER A 39 -11.75 -6.19 -1.96
N VAL A 40 -10.47 -5.89 -1.88
CA VAL A 40 -9.56 -6.40 -0.81
C VAL A 40 -8.61 -5.33 -0.28
N ASP A 41 -8.90 -4.06 -0.49
CA ASP A 41 -8.00 -2.98 -0.09
C ASP A 41 -8.57 -2.15 1.06
N TYR A 42 -7.68 -1.40 1.67
CA TYR A 42 -7.92 -0.46 2.76
C TYR A 42 -8.74 0.78 2.37
N ALA A 43 -9.29 0.84 1.16
CA ALA A 43 -10.05 1.99 0.66
C ALA A 43 -11.30 2.25 1.48
N GLU A 44 -12.02 1.22 1.93
CA GLU A 44 -13.22 1.39 2.76
C GLU A 44 -12.89 1.99 4.13
N ASP A 45 -11.82 1.53 4.77
CA ASP A 45 -11.34 2.06 6.06
C ASP A 45 -10.86 3.51 5.91
N PHE A 46 -10.16 3.80 4.80
CA PHE A 46 -9.75 5.16 4.46
C PHE A 46 -10.96 6.09 4.26
N LEU A 47 -11.98 5.65 3.52
CA LEU A 47 -13.22 6.41 3.33
C LEU A 47 -13.99 6.59 4.64
N ALA A 48 -13.98 5.59 5.52
CA ALA A 48 -14.59 5.69 6.85
C ALA A 48 -13.90 6.78 7.67
N GLY A 49 -12.56 6.77 7.72
CA GLY A 49 -11.79 7.80 8.41
C GLY A 49 -11.99 9.22 7.83
N LEU A 50 -12.11 9.34 6.51
CA LEU A 50 -12.44 10.64 5.88
C LEU A 50 -13.83 11.13 6.30
N ARG A 51 -14.82 10.24 6.36
CA ARG A 51 -16.19 10.58 6.78
C ARG A 51 -16.23 11.06 8.23
N GLU A 52 -15.48 10.45 9.13
CA GLU A 52 -15.36 10.90 10.53
C GLU A 52 -14.80 12.32 10.63
N LEU A 53 -13.94 12.70 9.69
CA LEU A 53 -13.37 14.04 9.58
C LEU A 53 -14.24 15.02 8.78
N GLY A 54 -15.43 14.61 8.36
CA GLY A 54 -16.37 15.44 7.60
C GLY A 54 -16.12 15.49 6.09
N TYR A 55 -15.19 14.68 5.56
CA TYR A 55 -14.97 14.57 4.12
C TYR A 55 -15.83 13.43 3.55
N VAL A 56 -16.63 13.78 2.54
CA VAL A 56 -17.53 12.82 1.86
C VAL A 56 -17.23 12.86 0.37
N GLU A 57 -16.83 11.71 -0.17
CA GLU A 57 -16.54 11.56 -1.60
C GLU A 57 -17.73 11.97 -2.45
N GLY A 58 -17.47 12.72 -3.53
CA GLY A 58 -18.46 13.28 -4.43
C GLY A 58 -19.21 14.51 -3.89
N ARG A 59 -19.03 14.88 -2.60
CA ARG A 59 -19.65 16.07 -1.99
C ARG A 59 -18.66 17.19 -1.75
N ASN A 60 -17.55 16.92 -1.05
CA ASN A 60 -16.53 17.92 -0.69
C ASN A 60 -15.09 17.42 -0.86
N VAL A 61 -14.91 16.20 -1.35
CA VAL A 61 -13.65 15.61 -1.78
C VAL A 61 -13.90 14.68 -2.97
N ARG A 62 -12.97 14.66 -3.92
CA ARG A 62 -12.95 13.71 -5.03
C ARG A 62 -11.75 12.79 -4.87
N ILE A 63 -11.93 11.48 -5.13
CA ILE A 63 -10.87 10.50 -5.06
C ILE A 63 -10.66 9.90 -6.45
N GLU A 64 -9.41 9.90 -6.88
CA GLU A 64 -8.95 9.28 -8.13
C GLU A 64 -8.22 7.99 -7.80
N TYR A 65 -8.89 6.86 -8.01
CA TYR A 65 -8.34 5.55 -7.69
C TYR A 65 -7.50 4.98 -8.84
N ARG A 66 -6.40 4.32 -8.48
CA ARG A 66 -5.60 3.48 -9.38
C ARG A 66 -5.25 2.16 -8.68
N TRP A 67 -5.72 1.09 -9.26
CA TRP A 67 -5.57 -0.27 -8.76
C TRP A 67 -4.70 -1.08 -9.71
N ALA A 68 -3.60 -1.65 -9.24
CA ALA A 68 -2.74 -2.50 -10.04
C ALA A 68 -3.25 -3.96 -10.13
N ARG A 69 -4.20 -4.36 -9.28
CA ARG A 69 -4.83 -5.70 -9.26
C ARG A 69 -3.82 -6.85 -9.28
N GLY A 70 -2.77 -6.73 -8.46
CA GLY A 70 -1.66 -7.68 -8.37
C GLY A 70 -0.57 -7.49 -9.44
N ARG A 71 -0.77 -6.61 -10.43
CA ARG A 71 0.20 -6.34 -11.49
C ARG A 71 1.14 -5.20 -11.10
N LEU A 72 2.18 -5.52 -10.33
CA LEU A 72 3.12 -4.54 -9.80
C LEU A 72 3.88 -3.77 -10.89
N ASP A 73 4.04 -4.36 -12.07
CA ASP A 73 4.62 -3.75 -13.27
C ASP A 73 3.88 -2.52 -13.76
N GLN A 74 2.59 -2.38 -13.43
CA GLN A 74 1.76 -1.22 -13.80
C GLN A 74 1.90 -0.04 -12.83
N LEU A 75 2.36 -0.25 -11.60
CA LEU A 75 2.44 0.79 -10.58
C LEU A 75 3.20 2.06 -11.01
N PRO A 76 4.33 1.99 -11.74
CA PRO A 76 5.02 3.19 -12.21
C PRO A 76 4.14 4.07 -13.10
N GLN A 77 3.39 3.47 -14.03
CA GLN A 77 2.49 4.18 -14.93
C GLN A 77 1.33 4.79 -14.14
N LEU A 78 0.68 4.01 -13.28
CA LEU A 78 -0.46 4.46 -12.47
C LEU A 78 -0.09 5.61 -11.52
N ALA A 79 1.10 5.55 -10.91
CA ALA A 79 1.63 6.64 -10.09
C ALA A 79 1.86 7.92 -10.91
N ALA A 80 2.43 7.78 -12.12
CA ALA A 80 2.64 8.91 -13.01
C ALA A 80 1.32 9.54 -13.51
N GLU A 81 0.28 8.74 -13.75
CA GLU A 81 -1.06 9.23 -14.08
C GLU A 81 -1.62 10.12 -12.96
N LEU A 82 -1.60 9.62 -11.71
CA LEU A 82 -2.07 10.38 -10.55
C LEU A 82 -1.26 11.67 -10.34
N ALA A 83 0.06 11.61 -10.53
CA ALA A 83 0.92 12.78 -10.39
C ALA A 83 0.61 13.91 -11.41
N ARG A 84 0.00 13.57 -12.56
CA ARG A 84 -0.42 14.54 -13.60
C ARG A 84 -1.80 15.16 -13.33
N LEU A 85 -2.62 14.56 -12.47
CA LEU A 85 -3.99 15.00 -12.20
C LEU A 85 -4.08 16.16 -11.20
N ASP A 86 -2.97 16.80 -10.84
CA ASP A 86 -2.91 17.89 -9.83
C ASP A 86 -3.62 17.53 -8.52
N VAL A 87 -3.45 16.29 -8.06
CA VAL A 87 -4.01 15.87 -6.78
C VAL A 87 -3.32 16.60 -5.62
N LYS A 88 -4.07 16.89 -4.57
CA LYS A 88 -3.57 17.61 -3.39
C LYS A 88 -2.71 16.72 -2.49
N VAL A 89 -3.00 15.42 -2.51
CA VAL A 89 -2.27 14.38 -1.77
C VAL A 89 -2.39 13.06 -2.50
N LEU A 90 -1.33 12.23 -2.43
CA LEU A 90 -1.36 10.84 -2.84
C LEU A 90 -1.46 9.96 -1.59
N VAL A 91 -2.48 9.14 -1.51
CA VAL A 91 -2.57 8.06 -0.53
C VAL A 91 -2.11 6.78 -1.22
N THR A 92 -1.23 6.04 -0.55
CA THR A 92 -0.67 4.80 -1.12
C THR A 92 -0.80 3.67 -0.13
N SER A 93 -1.25 2.52 -0.55
CA SER A 93 -1.22 1.32 0.27
C SER A 93 0.06 0.52 0.02
N VAL A 94 0.65 0.01 1.08
CA VAL A 94 1.86 -0.83 1.17
C VAL A 94 3.12 -0.23 0.52
N THR A 95 4.22 -0.96 0.58
CA THR A 95 5.57 -0.47 0.22
C THR A 95 5.71 -0.17 -1.26
N GLU A 96 5.20 -1.04 -2.14
CA GLU A 96 5.41 -0.96 -3.59
C GLU A 96 4.77 0.30 -4.18
N ALA A 97 3.50 0.56 -3.85
CA ALA A 97 2.81 1.74 -4.32
C ALA A 97 3.47 3.02 -3.80
N SER A 98 3.89 3.03 -2.52
CA SER A 98 4.58 4.17 -1.91
C SER A 98 5.91 4.47 -2.60
N LEU A 99 6.69 3.45 -2.97
CA LEU A 99 7.95 3.61 -3.71
C LEU A 99 7.72 4.21 -5.10
N GLN A 100 6.69 3.76 -5.83
CA GLN A 100 6.41 4.29 -7.17
C GLN A 100 5.83 5.70 -7.09
N ALA A 101 4.98 6.02 -6.11
CA ALA A 101 4.50 7.38 -5.88
C ALA A 101 5.67 8.34 -5.57
N LYS A 102 6.61 7.95 -4.70
CA LYS A 102 7.81 8.74 -4.38
C LYS A 102 8.68 9.00 -5.62
N LYS A 103 8.81 8.04 -6.54
CA LYS A 103 9.52 8.23 -7.81
C LYS A 103 8.77 9.15 -8.77
N ALA A 104 7.44 9.11 -8.76
CA ALA A 104 6.61 9.89 -9.68
C ALA A 104 6.55 11.38 -9.31
N THR A 105 6.70 11.75 -8.04
CA THR A 105 6.64 13.14 -7.58
C THR A 105 7.48 13.42 -6.34
N ALA A 106 8.16 14.58 -6.35
CA ALA A 106 8.83 15.13 -5.17
C ALA A 106 8.03 16.26 -4.49
N ARG A 107 6.91 16.70 -5.11
CA ARG A 107 6.14 17.88 -4.66
C ARG A 107 4.82 17.52 -4.01
N ILE A 108 4.09 16.56 -4.57
CA ILE A 108 2.80 16.14 -4.02
C ILE A 108 3.06 15.39 -2.71
N PRO A 109 2.41 15.78 -1.60
CA PRO A 109 2.49 15.02 -0.36
C PRO A 109 2.00 13.59 -0.55
N ILE A 110 2.71 12.62 0.02
CA ILE A 110 2.38 11.20 -0.05
C ILE A 110 2.09 10.71 1.36
N VAL A 111 0.90 10.17 1.57
CA VAL A 111 0.51 9.49 2.81
C VAL A 111 0.52 8.00 2.57
N MET A 112 1.53 7.33 3.11
CA MET A 112 1.67 5.88 3.02
C MET A 112 0.86 5.18 4.10
N ALA A 113 0.19 4.09 3.76
CA ALA A 113 -0.53 3.22 4.69
C ALA A 113 0.07 1.81 4.68
N ALA A 114 0.22 1.21 5.86
CA ALA A 114 0.64 -0.18 6.06
C ALA A 114 1.99 -0.56 5.41
N VAL A 115 2.96 0.35 5.37
CA VAL A 115 4.31 0.08 4.86
C VAL A 115 5.11 -0.73 5.88
N GLY A 116 5.71 -1.84 5.45
CA GLY A 116 6.39 -2.77 6.36
C GLY A 116 7.67 -2.24 7.00
N ASP A 117 8.52 -1.54 6.23
CA ASP A 117 9.76 -0.90 6.71
C ASP A 117 10.05 0.34 5.85
N PRO A 118 9.48 1.49 6.19
CA PRO A 118 9.63 2.69 5.38
C PRO A 118 11.05 3.28 5.41
N VAL A 119 11.84 3.01 6.45
CA VAL A 119 13.23 3.46 6.54
C VAL A 119 14.13 2.55 5.69
N GLY A 120 14.05 1.25 5.87
CA GLY A 120 14.81 0.28 5.08
C GLY A 120 14.44 0.27 3.60
N ALA A 121 13.19 0.62 3.27
CA ALA A 121 12.74 0.83 1.89
C ALA A 121 13.21 2.17 1.30
N GLY A 122 13.81 3.06 2.09
CA GLY A 122 14.25 4.38 1.65
C GLY A 122 13.11 5.36 1.37
N LEU A 123 11.92 5.12 1.91
CA LEU A 123 10.76 6.03 1.79
C LEU A 123 10.93 7.26 2.65
N VAL A 124 11.39 7.08 3.87
CA VAL A 124 11.61 8.15 4.86
C VAL A 124 13.00 8.03 5.50
N ALA A 125 13.55 9.14 6.00
CA ALA A 125 14.84 9.15 6.68
C ALA A 125 14.77 8.47 8.06
N SER A 126 13.69 8.70 8.80
CA SER A 126 13.35 8.02 10.05
C SER A 126 11.85 8.10 10.30
N LEU A 127 11.32 7.27 11.22
CA LEU A 127 9.89 7.31 11.58
C LEU A 127 9.51 8.64 12.26
N ALA A 128 10.38 9.18 13.10
CA ALA A 128 10.13 10.44 13.81
C ALA A 128 10.32 11.69 12.93
N ARG A 129 11.17 11.60 11.90
CA ARG A 129 11.51 12.71 10.99
C ARG A 129 11.61 12.18 9.56
N PRO A 130 10.48 12.10 8.84
CA PRO A 130 10.45 11.56 7.47
C PRO A 130 11.38 12.23 6.48
N GLY A 131 11.57 13.56 6.57
CA GLY A 131 12.60 14.30 5.84
C GLY A 131 12.30 14.61 4.37
N GLY A 132 11.11 14.32 3.88
CA GLY A 132 10.68 14.54 2.49
C GLY A 132 9.19 14.73 2.35
N ASN A 133 8.65 14.45 1.16
CA ASN A 133 7.21 14.55 0.86
C ASN A 133 6.40 13.29 1.25
N VAL A 134 7.02 12.30 1.92
CA VAL A 134 6.37 11.05 2.35
C VAL A 134 6.17 11.05 3.85
N THR A 135 4.97 10.74 4.30
CA THR A 135 4.60 10.50 5.70
C THR A 135 3.57 9.37 5.78
N GLY A 136 3.14 8.95 6.95
CA GLY A 136 2.06 7.97 7.11
C GLY A 136 2.33 6.92 8.19
N THR A 137 1.78 5.73 8.00
CA THR A 137 1.84 4.63 8.97
C THR A 137 2.70 3.48 8.47
N SER A 138 3.35 2.78 9.41
CA SER A 138 4.09 1.55 9.13
C SER A 138 3.46 0.36 9.86
N SER A 139 3.69 -0.84 9.33
CA SER A 139 3.30 -2.10 9.96
C SER A 139 4.53 -2.86 10.46
N VAL A 140 4.31 -3.79 11.37
CA VAL A 140 5.35 -4.71 11.89
C VAL A 140 5.33 -6.07 11.17
N SER A 141 4.69 -6.15 10.01
CA SER A 141 4.46 -7.41 9.28
C SER A 141 5.73 -8.19 8.93
N ILE A 142 6.86 -7.50 8.74
CA ILE A 142 8.14 -8.17 8.48
C ILE A 142 8.62 -8.99 9.69
N ASP A 143 8.47 -8.45 10.90
CA ASP A 143 8.89 -9.14 12.13
C ASP A 143 7.99 -10.33 12.46
N ILE A 144 6.73 -10.29 12.06
CA ILE A 144 5.77 -11.36 12.27
C ILE A 144 6.14 -12.63 11.50
N VAL A 145 6.72 -12.52 10.30
CA VAL A 145 7.12 -13.68 9.48
C VAL A 145 8.08 -14.60 10.24
N GLY A 146 9.07 -14.04 10.92
CA GLY A 146 9.99 -14.84 11.73
C GLY A 146 9.26 -15.61 12.82
N LYS A 147 8.33 -14.97 13.53
CA LYS A 147 7.52 -15.58 14.58
C LYS A 147 6.59 -16.69 14.05
N GLN A 148 6.01 -16.51 12.90
CA GLN A 148 5.17 -17.52 12.27
C GLN A 148 5.97 -18.80 11.96
N ILE A 149 7.21 -18.67 11.45
CA ILE A 149 8.09 -19.81 11.21
C ILE A 149 8.54 -20.47 12.52
N GLU A 150 8.89 -19.69 13.54
CA GLU A 150 9.27 -20.19 14.87
C GLU A 150 8.16 -21.01 15.55
N LEU A 151 6.89 -20.74 15.26
CA LEU A 151 5.75 -21.47 15.80
C LEU A 151 5.49 -22.81 15.11
N LEU A 152 6.02 -23.05 13.91
CA LEU A 152 5.76 -24.29 13.16
C LEU A 152 6.11 -25.57 13.95
N PRO A 153 7.23 -25.70 14.65
CA PRO A 153 7.52 -26.89 15.47
C PRO A 153 6.56 -27.09 16.65
N VAL A 154 5.94 -26.01 17.13
CA VAL A 154 4.94 -26.08 18.21
C VAL A 154 3.63 -26.64 17.68
N VAL A 155 3.21 -26.21 16.50
CA VAL A 155 1.94 -26.62 15.86
C VAL A 155 2.07 -28.00 15.18
N VAL A 156 3.25 -28.31 14.64
CA VAL A 156 3.55 -29.58 13.97
C VAL A 156 4.76 -30.23 14.64
N PRO A 157 4.55 -31.01 15.73
CA PRO A 157 5.65 -31.71 16.39
C PRO A 157 6.43 -32.60 15.42
N GLY A 158 7.77 -32.47 15.44
CA GLY A 158 8.64 -33.27 14.55
C GLY A 158 8.72 -32.75 13.11
N ILE A 159 8.24 -31.55 12.82
CA ILE A 159 8.40 -30.92 11.52
C ILE A 159 9.89 -30.76 11.19
N THR A 160 10.25 -31.10 9.95
CA THR A 160 11.61 -30.93 9.43
C THR A 160 11.66 -30.11 8.15
N ARG A 161 10.54 -30.03 7.42
CA ARG A 161 10.46 -29.36 6.11
C ARG A 161 9.26 -28.44 6.01
N ALA A 162 9.51 -27.20 5.58
CA ALA A 162 8.51 -26.24 5.22
C ALA A 162 8.80 -25.65 3.83
N ALA A 163 7.78 -25.13 3.16
CA ALA A 163 7.90 -24.33 1.96
C ALA A 163 7.47 -22.88 2.26
N ALA A 164 8.00 -21.93 1.50
CA ALA A 164 7.56 -20.53 1.54
C ALA A 164 7.21 -20.05 0.14
N LEU A 165 5.97 -19.58 -0.06
CA LEU A 165 5.57 -18.85 -1.27
C LEU A 165 5.98 -17.40 -1.14
N TRP A 166 6.58 -16.84 -2.17
CA TRP A 166 7.01 -15.46 -2.21
C TRP A 166 6.95 -14.88 -3.63
N ASN A 167 6.80 -13.56 -3.75
CA ASN A 167 6.72 -12.86 -5.03
C ASN A 167 8.02 -12.09 -5.34
N PRO A 168 8.85 -12.53 -6.30
CA PRO A 168 10.10 -11.85 -6.64
C PRO A 168 9.89 -10.48 -7.31
N ALA A 169 8.71 -10.20 -7.88
CA ALA A 169 8.40 -8.88 -8.42
C ALA A 169 8.38 -7.78 -7.36
N ASN A 170 8.14 -8.14 -6.09
CA ASN A 170 8.17 -7.27 -4.93
C ASN A 170 9.54 -7.38 -4.20
N SER A 171 10.62 -7.08 -4.90
CA SER A 171 11.97 -7.41 -4.46
C SER A 171 12.39 -6.74 -3.14
N THR A 172 11.97 -5.51 -2.87
CA THR A 172 12.39 -4.76 -1.67
C THR A 172 11.77 -5.33 -0.39
N TYR A 173 10.45 -5.46 -0.37
CA TYR A 173 9.70 -5.95 0.78
C TYR A 173 9.91 -7.45 1.00
N GLN A 174 9.83 -8.24 -0.06
CA GLN A 174 9.99 -9.69 -0.01
C GLN A 174 11.39 -10.12 0.40
N ALA A 175 12.44 -9.40 -0.02
CA ALA A 175 13.80 -9.71 0.43
C ALA A 175 13.97 -9.59 1.96
N GLN A 176 13.25 -8.65 2.59
CA GLN A 176 13.27 -8.52 4.05
C GLN A 176 12.53 -9.66 4.72
N GLN A 177 11.34 -10.02 4.23
CA GLN A 177 10.58 -11.17 4.73
C GLN A 177 11.35 -12.48 4.57
N LEU A 178 11.98 -12.71 3.40
CA LEU A 178 12.79 -13.90 3.15
C LEU A 178 13.94 -14.03 4.16
N ARG A 179 14.67 -12.95 4.42
CA ARG A 179 15.76 -12.98 5.43
C ARG A 179 15.23 -13.39 6.80
N GLN A 180 14.08 -12.89 7.22
CA GLN A 180 13.48 -13.27 8.50
C GLN A 180 13.00 -14.72 8.50
N ALA A 181 12.33 -15.16 7.42
CA ALA A 181 11.88 -16.54 7.27
C ALA A 181 13.04 -17.54 7.31
N GLU A 182 14.11 -17.30 6.52
CA GLU A 182 15.30 -18.15 6.49
C GLU A 182 16.04 -18.18 7.84
N LYS A 183 16.16 -17.01 8.50
CA LYS A 183 16.79 -16.94 9.83
C LYS A 183 16.00 -17.77 10.83
N ALA A 184 14.68 -17.60 10.90
CA ALA A 184 13.80 -18.33 11.80
C ALA A 184 13.79 -19.84 11.49
N ALA A 185 13.77 -20.23 10.22
CA ALA A 185 13.84 -21.63 9.79
C ALA A 185 15.16 -22.30 10.26
N ARG A 186 16.31 -21.62 10.07
CA ARG A 186 17.60 -22.13 10.56
C ARG A 186 17.61 -22.31 12.09
N MET A 187 17.05 -21.33 12.83
CA MET A 187 16.99 -21.40 14.28
C MET A 187 16.06 -22.53 14.77
N ALA A 188 15.00 -22.82 14.04
CA ALA A 188 14.04 -23.89 14.32
C ALA A 188 14.49 -25.26 13.80
N GLY A 189 15.64 -25.38 13.12
CA GLY A 189 16.14 -26.61 12.52
C GLY A 189 15.31 -27.10 11.32
N LEU A 190 14.62 -26.17 10.61
CA LEU A 190 13.76 -26.47 9.49
C LEU A 190 14.50 -26.30 8.14
N GLU A 191 14.34 -27.26 7.23
CA GLU A 191 14.64 -27.07 5.82
C GLU A 191 13.52 -26.24 5.17
N LEU A 192 13.83 -24.99 4.74
CA LEU A 192 12.89 -24.10 4.09
C LEU A 192 13.09 -24.07 2.58
N GLN A 193 12.10 -24.57 1.83
CA GLN A 193 12.08 -24.47 0.37
C GLN A 193 11.42 -23.17 -0.06
N LEU A 194 12.14 -22.31 -0.78
CA LEU A 194 11.59 -21.09 -1.36
C LEU A 194 10.95 -21.37 -2.71
N ILE A 195 9.72 -20.91 -2.93
CA ILE A 195 8.95 -21.11 -4.16
C ILE A 195 8.45 -19.77 -4.66
N GLU A 196 8.93 -19.37 -5.83
CA GLU A 196 8.53 -18.13 -6.48
C GLU A 196 7.14 -18.24 -7.10
N VAL A 197 6.33 -17.18 -6.94
CA VAL A 197 5.01 -16.99 -7.54
C VAL A 197 4.90 -15.51 -7.94
N ARG A 198 4.92 -15.21 -9.24
CA ARG A 198 4.85 -13.85 -9.76
C ARG A 198 3.43 -13.39 -10.05
N SER A 199 2.54 -14.35 -10.32
CA SER A 199 1.13 -14.09 -10.65
C SER A 199 0.23 -15.21 -10.16
N GLY A 200 -1.08 -14.95 -10.11
CA GLY A 200 -2.08 -15.95 -9.71
C GLY A 200 -2.04 -17.23 -10.56
N ASP A 201 -1.74 -17.11 -11.83
CA ASP A 201 -1.69 -18.27 -12.77
C ASP A 201 -0.56 -19.25 -12.43
N GLU A 202 0.49 -18.79 -11.75
CA GLU A 202 1.60 -19.62 -11.34
C GLU A 202 1.34 -20.43 -10.06
N ILE A 203 0.29 -20.14 -9.30
CA ILE A 203 0.03 -20.73 -7.98
C ILE A 203 -0.09 -22.26 -8.07
N ALA A 204 -0.91 -22.77 -8.99
CA ALA A 204 -1.10 -24.22 -9.14
C ALA A 204 0.22 -24.93 -9.50
N THR A 205 1.01 -24.34 -10.39
CA THR A 205 2.33 -24.85 -10.77
C THR A 205 3.32 -24.76 -9.61
N ALA A 206 3.27 -23.71 -8.82
CA ALA A 206 4.10 -23.53 -7.62
C ALA A 206 3.85 -24.66 -6.61
N PHE A 207 2.59 -25.02 -6.37
CA PHE A 207 2.24 -26.13 -5.51
C PHE A 207 2.78 -27.48 -6.00
N ASN A 208 2.91 -27.68 -7.32
CA ASN A 208 3.51 -28.91 -7.88
C ASN A 208 5.02 -28.98 -7.62
N ARG A 209 5.70 -27.83 -7.39
CA ARG A 209 7.13 -27.77 -7.06
C ARG A 209 7.43 -28.05 -5.58
N ILE A 210 6.40 -28.07 -4.71
CA ILE A 210 6.57 -28.41 -3.29
C ILE A 210 7.08 -29.84 -3.17
N ARG A 211 8.24 -30.02 -2.53
CA ARG A 211 8.90 -31.32 -2.36
C ARG A 211 8.05 -32.26 -1.53
N SER A 212 8.15 -33.57 -1.83
CA SER A 212 7.54 -34.61 -1.01
C SER A 212 8.09 -34.55 0.41
N GLY A 213 7.22 -34.78 1.41
CA GLY A 213 7.57 -34.72 2.81
C GLY A 213 7.59 -33.29 3.41
N THR A 214 7.26 -32.25 2.64
CA THR A 214 6.96 -30.93 3.20
C THR A 214 5.69 -30.97 4.03
N GLN A 215 5.72 -30.39 5.22
CA GLN A 215 4.65 -30.49 6.22
C GLN A 215 3.94 -29.17 6.47
N ALA A 216 4.59 -28.05 6.15
CA ALA A 216 4.02 -26.73 6.31
C ALA A 216 4.32 -25.79 5.12
N LEU A 217 3.47 -24.79 4.97
CA LEU A 217 3.56 -23.73 3.96
C LEU A 217 3.49 -22.37 4.65
N ALA A 218 4.53 -21.57 4.51
CA ALA A 218 4.50 -20.16 4.83
C ALA A 218 4.13 -19.38 3.55
N VAL A 219 3.19 -18.43 3.67
CA VAL A 219 2.86 -17.52 2.59
C VAL A 219 3.31 -16.13 2.99
N LEU A 220 4.35 -15.64 2.33
CA LEU A 220 4.89 -14.32 2.64
C LEU A 220 3.95 -13.24 2.12
N GLY A 221 3.68 -12.22 2.96
CA GLY A 221 2.70 -11.18 2.67
C GLY A 221 3.01 -10.44 1.36
N ASP A 222 2.08 -10.52 0.41
CA ASP A 222 2.17 -9.89 -0.92
C ASP A 222 0.76 -9.67 -1.48
N ALA A 223 0.50 -8.51 -2.09
CA ALA A 223 -0.82 -8.16 -2.60
C ALA A 223 -1.35 -9.16 -3.64
N ALA A 224 -0.47 -9.70 -4.52
CA ALA A 224 -0.89 -10.69 -5.51
C ALA A 224 -1.24 -12.04 -4.86
N LEU A 225 -0.51 -12.46 -3.82
CA LEU A 225 -0.80 -13.70 -3.09
C LEU A 225 -2.08 -13.58 -2.26
N VAL A 226 -2.33 -12.44 -1.63
CA VAL A 226 -3.56 -12.16 -0.86
C VAL A 226 -4.80 -12.26 -1.73
N LEU A 227 -4.77 -11.73 -2.97
CA LEU A 227 -5.88 -11.86 -3.93
C LEU A 227 -6.28 -13.32 -4.21
N HIS A 228 -5.36 -14.26 -4.02
CA HIS A 228 -5.54 -15.69 -4.27
C HIS A 228 -5.53 -16.53 -3.00
N ALA A 229 -5.78 -15.93 -1.84
CA ALA A 229 -5.71 -16.61 -0.53
C ALA A 229 -6.57 -17.86 -0.47
N THR A 230 -7.81 -17.81 -0.98
CA THR A 230 -8.72 -18.97 -1.04
C THR A 230 -8.14 -20.10 -1.85
N THR A 231 -7.62 -19.83 -3.04
CA THR A 231 -6.99 -20.85 -3.91
C THR A 231 -5.77 -21.48 -3.23
N ILE A 232 -4.93 -20.66 -2.59
CA ILE A 232 -3.75 -21.11 -1.85
C ILE A 232 -4.18 -22.03 -0.69
N ALA A 233 -5.19 -21.64 0.07
CA ALA A 233 -5.70 -22.43 1.19
C ALA A 233 -6.27 -23.78 0.75
N GLU A 234 -7.06 -23.82 -0.34
CA GLU A 234 -7.59 -25.06 -0.91
C GLU A 234 -6.48 -26.03 -1.37
N LEU A 235 -5.46 -25.50 -2.05
CA LEU A 235 -4.33 -26.30 -2.52
C LEU A 235 -3.48 -26.81 -1.36
N ALA A 236 -3.27 -25.99 -0.34
CA ALA A 236 -2.56 -26.40 0.88
C ALA A 236 -3.32 -27.50 1.62
N LEU A 237 -4.64 -27.38 1.75
CA LEU A 237 -5.49 -28.41 2.36
C LEU A 237 -5.43 -29.73 1.58
N LYS A 238 -5.50 -29.70 0.25
CA LYS A 238 -5.35 -30.90 -0.61
C LYS A 238 -4.02 -31.60 -0.40
N LYS A 239 -2.95 -30.84 -0.13
CA LYS A 239 -1.61 -31.37 0.17
C LYS A 239 -1.36 -31.64 1.65
N ARG A 240 -2.34 -31.40 2.51
CA ARG A 240 -2.25 -31.55 3.97
C ARG A 240 -1.11 -30.72 4.58
N LEU A 241 -0.91 -29.52 4.09
CA LEU A 241 0.09 -28.60 4.60
C LEU A 241 -0.52 -27.71 5.70
N VAL A 242 0.15 -27.59 6.83
CA VAL A 242 -0.17 -26.54 7.82
C VAL A 242 0.27 -25.20 7.25
N THR A 243 -0.63 -24.23 7.21
CA THR A 243 -0.36 -22.93 6.58
C THR A 243 -0.18 -21.83 7.60
N VAL A 244 0.83 -21.00 7.44
CA VAL A 244 1.06 -19.76 8.20
C VAL A 244 1.26 -18.59 7.26
N GLY A 245 0.86 -17.39 7.67
CA GLY A 245 0.86 -16.19 6.83
C GLY A 245 -0.53 -15.90 6.26
N LEU A 246 -0.60 -14.99 5.29
CA LEU A 246 -1.85 -14.46 4.70
C LEU A 246 -2.70 -13.72 5.73
N ASN A 247 -2.26 -12.53 6.09
CA ASN A 247 -3.08 -11.53 6.78
C ASN A 247 -3.35 -10.36 5.86
#